data_898c7cfa09ad504eeee008419e19e02a
#
_entry.id   898c7cfa09ad504eeee008419e19e02a
#
_cell.length_a   1.000
_cell.length_b   1.000
_cell.length_c   1.000
_cell.angle_alpha   90.00
_cell.angle_beta   90.00
_cell.angle_gamma   90.00
#
_symmetry.space_group_name_H-M   'P 1'
#
loop_
_entity.id
_entity.type
_entity.pdbx_description
1 polymer ?
#
loop_
_entity_poly.entity_id
_entity_poly.type
_entity_poly.pdbx_seq_one_letter_code
_entity_poly.pdbx_strand_id
1 'polypeptide(L)'
;PLQAPRPDVADQRYAREGAMIADRIQQLLADNTAVTRDNTTRSLRHGDIIILLRQRTHAAAYEKALREKGIPYLSASKGTLLDNIEIRDIECLLNLLISPHDNLALAQLLRSPVFDLDSEALLPLATAGSGSWYERLASLAGEQQKPFATIHHMLERWRQDTGRIPVHDLLDRIYHDAEIMSRYAAAFPPALLPRVRASLTRLVELALEIDNGRYPSLPRFLDQLNRLRRSEQDQPDEHAPEEADNNRVRLMTIHGAKGLEAPVIFLADTAISKKSGQAYSALVDWPGDADRPAHFLLTGTSKKLDNVSRGLLDKQARAAPVSYTHL
;
A
#
# COMPACT_ATOMS: atom_id res chain seq x y z
N PRO A 1 -37.90 1.22 21.43
CA PRO A 1 -36.82 1.59 22.29
C PRO A 1 -35.50 1.14 21.67
N LEU A 2 -34.64 2.11 21.33
CA LEU A 2 -33.33 1.90 20.73
C LEU A 2 -32.26 1.62 21.83
N GLN A 3 -32.54 0.72 22.75
CA GLN A 3 -31.71 0.52 23.94
C GLN A 3 -30.69 -0.60 23.85
N ALA A 4 -30.63 -1.35 22.76
CA ALA A 4 -29.54 -2.29 22.52
C ALA A 4 -29.04 -2.12 21.07
N PRO A 5 -27.72 -1.92 20.85
CA PRO A 5 -27.18 -2.03 19.51
C PRO A 5 -27.50 -3.42 18.99
N ARG A 6 -28.00 -3.53 17.75
CA ARG A 6 -28.10 -4.83 17.09
C ARG A 6 -26.73 -5.47 17.15
N PRO A 7 -26.60 -6.71 17.65
CA PRO A 7 -25.35 -7.41 17.53
C PRO A 7 -25.02 -7.47 16.03
N ASP A 8 -23.96 -6.78 15.61
CA ASP A 8 -23.38 -7.01 14.30
C ASP A 8 -22.99 -8.47 14.27
N VAL A 9 -23.72 -9.26 13.49
CA VAL A 9 -23.33 -10.62 13.22
C VAL A 9 -22.06 -10.51 12.40
N ALA A 10 -20.91 -10.69 13.07
CA ALA A 10 -19.62 -10.64 12.43
C ALA A 10 -19.66 -11.55 11.19
N ASP A 11 -19.32 -10.99 10.03
CA ASP A 11 -19.32 -11.75 8.77
C ASP A 11 -18.27 -12.86 8.83
N GLN A 12 -18.72 -14.07 9.11
CA GLN A 12 -17.84 -15.24 9.29
C GLN A 12 -17.49 -15.94 7.98
N ARG A 13 -17.97 -15.45 6.82
CA ARG A 13 -17.76 -16.12 5.52
C ARG A 13 -16.28 -16.28 5.23
N TYR A 14 -15.50 -15.21 5.36
CA TYR A 14 -14.07 -15.21 5.09
C TYR A 14 -13.27 -16.09 6.07
N ALA A 15 -13.68 -16.14 7.33
CA ALA A 15 -13.06 -17.03 8.31
C ALA A 15 -13.32 -18.51 7.99
N ARG A 16 -14.54 -18.85 7.57
CA ARG A 16 -14.90 -20.22 7.14
C ARG A 16 -14.19 -20.61 5.86
N GLU A 17 -14.18 -19.74 4.86
CA GLU A 17 -13.46 -19.98 3.60
C GLU A 17 -11.95 -20.14 3.86
N GLY A 18 -11.36 -19.29 4.69
CA GLY A 18 -9.96 -19.40 5.09
C GLY A 18 -9.64 -20.71 5.77
N ALA A 19 -10.50 -21.18 6.68
CA ALA A 19 -10.35 -22.49 7.33
C ALA A 19 -10.42 -23.64 6.32
N MET A 20 -11.39 -23.61 5.39
CA MET A 20 -11.52 -24.63 4.33
C MET A 20 -10.28 -24.66 3.41
N ILE A 21 -9.74 -23.49 3.03
CA ILE A 21 -8.52 -23.40 2.22
C ILE A 21 -7.33 -23.99 2.99
N ALA A 22 -7.18 -23.62 4.28
CA ALA A 22 -6.10 -24.13 5.11
C ALA A 22 -6.16 -25.65 5.29
N ASP A 23 -7.35 -26.20 5.53
CA ASP A 23 -7.58 -27.66 5.60
C ASP A 23 -7.22 -28.34 4.27
N ARG A 24 -7.61 -27.75 3.14
CA ARG A 24 -7.31 -28.28 1.82
C ARG A 24 -5.81 -28.28 1.52
N ILE A 25 -5.10 -27.22 1.92
CA ILE A 25 -3.64 -27.16 1.78
C ILE A 25 -2.99 -28.30 2.57
N GLN A 26 -3.39 -28.51 3.84
CA GLN A 26 -2.85 -29.61 4.65
C GLN A 26 -3.10 -30.98 4.00
N GLN A 27 -4.31 -31.21 3.46
CA GLN A 27 -4.64 -32.46 2.74
C GLN A 27 -3.73 -32.67 1.52
N LEU A 28 -3.60 -31.64 0.65
CA LEU A 28 -2.77 -31.74 -0.55
C LEU A 28 -1.30 -32.07 -0.23
N LEU A 29 -0.79 -31.51 0.86
CA LEU A 29 0.56 -31.77 1.34
C LEU A 29 0.70 -33.18 1.94
N ALA A 30 -0.29 -33.63 2.73
CA ALA A 30 -0.31 -34.97 3.33
C ALA A 30 -0.45 -36.07 2.27
N ASP A 31 -1.22 -35.81 1.23
CA ASP A 31 -1.40 -36.75 0.08
C ASP A 31 -0.17 -36.80 -0.83
N ASN A 32 0.90 -36.04 -0.53
CA ASN A 32 2.09 -35.91 -1.38
C ASN A 32 1.73 -35.61 -2.84
N THR A 33 0.75 -34.74 -3.06
CA THR A 33 0.27 -34.38 -4.39
C THR A 33 1.43 -34.07 -5.33
N ALA A 34 1.50 -34.76 -6.47
CA ALA A 34 2.54 -34.55 -7.45
C ALA A 34 2.28 -33.28 -8.24
N VAL A 35 3.30 -32.43 -8.37
CA VAL A 35 3.29 -31.21 -9.21
C VAL A 35 4.44 -31.26 -10.21
N THR A 36 4.15 -30.83 -11.44
CA THR A 36 5.15 -30.76 -12.50
C THR A 36 5.48 -29.29 -12.76
N ARG A 37 6.78 -28.96 -12.65
CA ARG A 37 7.32 -27.66 -13.01
C ARG A 37 8.64 -27.86 -13.76
N ASP A 38 8.85 -27.14 -14.85
CA ASP A 38 10.08 -27.22 -15.65
C ASP A 38 10.45 -28.66 -16.04
N ASN A 39 9.48 -29.47 -16.47
CA ASN A 39 9.61 -30.90 -16.78
C ASN A 39 10.06 -31.79 -15.60
N THR A 40 10.05 -31.29 -14.37
CA THR A 40 10.41 -32.08 -13.18
C THR A 40 9.16 -32.29 -12.32
N THR A 41 8.86 -33.56 -12.07
CA THR A 41 7.73 -33.93 -11.18
C THR A 41 8.25 -34.19 -9.77
N ARG A 42 7.64 -33.52 -8.79
CA ARG A 42 7.96 -33.66 -7.36
C ARG A 42 6.73 -33.47 -6.49
N SER A 43 6.84 -33.80 -5.20
CA SER A 43 5.78 -33.51 -4.23
C SER A 43 5.57 -32.02 -4.05
N LEU A 44 4.32 -31.61 -3.86
CA LEU A 44 3.88 -30.26 -3.57
C LEU A 44 4.55 -29.72 -2.31
N ARG A 45 4.96 -28.45 -2.36
CA ARG A 45 5.53 -27.70 -1.24
C ARG A 45 4.68 -26.44 -0.97
N HIS A 46 4.80 -25.84 0.19
CA HIS A 46 4.10 -24.59 0.51
C HIS A 46 4.38 -23.48 -0.52
N GLY A 47 5.61 -23.37 -1.00
CA GLY A 47 6.01 -22.37 -1.99
C GLY A 47 5.37 -22.53 -3.39
N ASP A 48 4.74 -23.68 -3.66
CA ASP A 48 4.02 -23.95 -4.90
C ASP A 48 2.56 -23.45 -4.87
N ILE A 49 2.13 -22.87 -3.76
CA ILE A 49 0.73 -22.51 -3.50
C ILE A 49 0.59 -21.00 -3.44
N ILE A 50 -0.37 -20.48 -4.21
CA ILE A 50 -0.81 -19.07 -4.13
C ILE A 50 -2.27 -19.03 -3.74
N ILE A 51 -2.60 -18.14 -2.80
CA ILE A 51 -3.98 -17.77 -2.47
C ILE A 51 -4.19 -16.35 -3.03
N LEU A 52 -5.10 -16.23 -3.99
CA LEU A 52 -5.45 -14.97 -4.63
C LEU A 52 -6.71 -14.37 -4.00
N LEU A 53 -6.59 -13.16 -3.50
CA LEU A 53 -7.69 -12.36 -2.98
C LEU A 53 -8.11 -11.32 -4.01
N ARG A 54 -9.41 -11.05 -4.08
CA ARG A 54 -9.90 -9.93 -4.89
C ARG A 54 -9.52 -8.59 -4.27
N GLN A 55 -9.64 -8.48 -2.95
CA GLN A 55 -9.31 -7.28 -2.17
C GLN A 55 -8.60 -7.68 -0.86
N ARG A 56 -7.77 -6.79 -0.34
CA ARG A 56 -7.00 -7.02 0.89
C ARG A 56 -7.83 -6.93 2.19
N THR A 57 -9.00 -6.32 2.11
CA THR A 57 -9.85 -6.01 3.28
C THR A 57 -10.08 -7.21 4.21
N HIS A 58 -10.10 -8.42 3.66
CA HIS A 58 -10.36 -9.64 4.42
C HIS A 58 -9.14 -10.56 4.57
N ALA A 59 -7.94 -10.12 4.15
CA ALA A 59 -6.70 -10.91 4.20
C ALA A 59 -6.42 -11.46 5.62
N ALA A 60 -6.66 -10.65 6.65
CA ALA A 60 -6.45 -11.05 8.05
C ALA A 60 -7.22 -12.32 8.46
N ALA A 61 -8.39 -12.60 7.86
CA ALA A 61 -9.15 -13.81 8.16
C ALA A 61 -8.44 -15.07 7.62
N TYR A 62 -7.87 -14.99 6.41
CA TYR A 62 -7.10 -16.08 5.80
C TYR A 62 -5.76 -16.27 6.50
N GLU A 63 -5.05 -15.20 6.84
CA GLU A 63 -3.81 -15.25 7.61
C GLU A 63 -4.01 -15.95 8.96
N LYS A 64 -5.10 -15.60 9.65
CA LYS A 64 -5.48 -16.23 10.91
C LYS A 64 -5.67 -17.73 10.72
N ALA A 65 -6.42 -18.16 9.70
CA ALA A 65 -6.66 -19.57 9.43
C ALA A 65 -5.38 -20.35 9.12
N LEU A 66 -4.48 -19.77 8.29
CA LEU A 66 -3.17 -20.36 7.99
C LEU A 66 -2.32 -20.51 9.26
N ARG A 67 -2.30 -19.49 10.10
CA ARG A 67 -1.56 -19.49 11.38
C ARG A 67 -2.09 -20.54 12.36
N GLU A 68 -3.40 -20.64 12.50
CA GLU A 68 -4.05 -21.64 13.35
C GLU A 68 -3.72 -23.09 12.94
N LYS A 69 -3.47 -23.30 11.65
CA LYS A 69 -3.06 -24.59 11.09
C LYS A 69 -1.54 -24.79 11.00
N GLY A 70 -0.74 -23.83 11.48
CA GLY A 70 0.73 -23.89 11.42
C GLY A 70 1.29 -23.86 10.00
N ILE A 71 0.53 -23.37 9.02
CA ILE A 71 0.97 -23.27 7.63
C ILE A 71 1.85 -22.02 7.47
N PRO A 72 3.12 -22.14 7.06
CA PRO A 72 3.97 -21.00 6.83
C PRO A 72 3.46 -20.22 5.61
N TYR A 73 3.31 -18.91 5.75
CA TYR A 73 2.80 -18.07 4.66
C TYR A 73 3.58 -16.76 4.53
N LEU A 74 3.57 -16.23 3.34
CA LEU A 74 3.95 -14.86 3.01
C LEU A 74 2.67 -14.12 2.64
N SER A 75 2.35 -13.10 3.39
CA SER A 75 1.27 -12.21 3.05
C SER A 75 1.86 -10.88 2.60
N ALA A 76 1.47 -10.43 1.42
CA ALA A 76 1.78 -9.10 0.92
C ALA A 76 1.04 -8.00 1.72
N SER A 77 0.51 -8.33 2.89
CA SER A 77 -0.50 -7.54 3.54
C SER A 77 -0.22 -7.10 4.95
N LYS A 78 0.91 -6.58 5.30
CA LYS A 78 0.94 -5.73 6.48
C LYS A 78 1.69 -4.45 6.18
N GLY A 79 1.00 -3.58 5.58
CA GLY A 79 1.47 -2.28 5.19
C GLY A 79 1.62 -2.25 3.68
N THR A 80 0.88 -1.40 3.07
CA THR A 80 1.22 -0.97 1.72
C THR A 80 2.63 -0.43 1.79
N LEU A 81 3.40 -0.55 0.72
CA LEU A 81 4.74 0.03 0.63
C LEU A 81 4.79 1.43 1.27
N LEU A 82 3.77 2.25 0.96
CA LEU A 82 3.66 3.64 1.38
C LEU A 82 3.33 3.84 2.88
N ASP A 83 2.95 2.77 3.59
CA ASP A 83 2.66 2.83 5.04
C ASP A 83 3.87 2.41 5.88
N ASN A 84 4.91 1.88 5.26
CA ASN A 84 6.14 1.53 5.94
C ASN A 84 6.85 2.77 6.48
N ILE A 85 7.39 2.65 7.68
CA ILE A 85 8.01 3.78 8.36
C ILE A 85 9.20 4.34 7.59
N GLU A 86 10.04 3.47 7.01
CA GLU A 86 11.17 3.85 6.17
C GLU A 86 10.74 4.66 4.95
N ILE A 87 9.59 4.33 4.36
CA ILE A 87 9.06 5.05 3.20
C ILE A 87 8.46 6.39 3.61
N ARG A 88 7.75 6.42 4.75
CA ARG A 88 7.21 7.66 5.31
C ARG A 88 8.30 8.66 5.67
N ASP A 89 9.43 8.19 6.18
CA ASP A 89 10.56 9.05 6.52
C ASP A 89 11.17 9.66 5.24
N ILE A 90 11.37 8.86 4.19
CA ILE A 90 11.84 9.37 2.90
C ILE A 90 10.83 10.32 2.27
N GLU A 91 9.52 10.00 2.33
CA GLU A 91 8.45 10.88 1.84
C GLU A 91 8.41 12.21 2.62
N CYS A 92 8.64 12.16 3.93
CA CYS A 92 8.77 13.33 4.79
C CYS A 92 9.93 14.21 4.35
N LEU A 93 11.11 13.60 4.06
CA LEU A 93 12.26 14.29 3.50
C LEU A 93 11.92 14.97 2.17
N LEU A 94 11.32 14.23 1.23
CA LEU A 94 10.96 14.77 -0.08
C LEU A 94 9.96 15.94 0.03
N ASN A 95 8.99 15.87 0.94
CA ASN A 95 8.07 16.97 1.22
C ASN A 95 8.81 18.18 1.79
N LEU A 96 9.76 17.98 2.69
CA LEU A 96 10.59 19.05 3.27
C LEU A 96 11.42 19.78 2.19
N LEU A 97 11.92 19.06 1.18
CA LEU A 97 12.68 19.69 0.08
C LEU A 97 11.81 20.66 -0.74
N ILE A 98 10.49 20.43 -0.80
CA ILE A 98 9.51 21.33 -1.46
C ILE A 98 9.06 22.43 -0.50
N SER A 99 8.79 22.06 0.76
CA SER A 99 8.23 22.95 1.77
C SER A 99 9.09 22.98 3.04
N PRO A 100 10.20 23.73 3.05
CA PRO A 100 11.17 23.70 4.15
C PRO A 100 10.65 24.29 5.46
N HIS A 101 9.51 24.98 5.45
CA HIS A 101 8.91 25.60 6.65
C HIS A 101 8.01 24.65 7.45
N ASP A 102 7.88 23.38 7.04
CA ASP A 102 7.15 22.37 7.82
C ASP A 102 8.00 21.88 9.00
N ASN A 103 7.77 22.51 10.15
CA ASN A 103 8.49 22.19 11.39
C ASN A 103 8.29 20.76 11.86
N LEU A 104 7.08 20.21 11.65
CA LEU A 104 6.76 18.85 12.07
C LEU A 104 7.48 17.83 11.20
N ALA A 105 7.48 18.04 9.90
CA ALA A 105 8.22 17.20 8.95
C ALA A 105 9.72 17.24 9.25
N LEU A 106 10.28 18.41 9.51
CA LEU A 106 11.71 18.52 9.88
C LEU A 106 12.01 17.81 11.19
N ALA A 107 11.18 17.99 12.23
CA ALA A 107 11.37 17.30 13.51
C ALA A 107 11.31 15.78 13.38
N GLN A 108 10.35 15.27 12.61
CA GLN A 108 10.22 13.85 12.32
C GLN A 108 11.45 13.31 11.57
N LEU A 109 11.89 14.01 10.55
CA LEU A 109 13.06 13.64 9.75
C LEU A 109 14.36 13.61 10.59
N LEU A 110 14.56 14.61 11.43
CA LEU A 110 15.75 14.68 12.31
C LEU A 110 15.80 13.51 13.30
N ARG A 111 14.65 13.01 13.74
CA ARG A 111 14.54 11.85 14.64
C ARG A 111 14.54 10.51 13.92
N SER A 112 14.27 10.50 12.61
CA SER A 112 14.29 9.26 11.84
C SER A 112 15.73 8.71 11.72
N PRO A 113 15.89 7.44 11.33
CA PRO A 113 17.21 6.86 11.08
C PRO A 113 18.05 7.62 10.05
N VAL A 114 17.43 8.50 9.25
CA VAL A 114 18.16 9.35 8.28
C VAL A 114 19.20 10.24 8.96
N PHE A 115 18.85 10.83 10.12
CA PHE A 115 19.76 11.70 10.88
C PHE A 115 20.01 11.23 12.31
N ASP A 116 19.10 10.43 12.87
CA ASP A 116 19.23 9.77 14.17
C ASP A 116 19.52 10.70 15.34
N LEU A 117 18.86 11.86 15.37
CA LEU A 117 19.00 12.80 16.49
C LEU A 117 18.03 12.45 17.62
N ASP A 118 18.54 12.34 18.82
CA ASP A 118 17.73 12.19 20.01
C ASP A 118 17.04 13.50 20.45
N SER A 119 16.22 13.44 21.50
CA SER A 119 15.49 14.61 21.99
C SER A 119 16.41 15.69 22.58
N GLU A 120 17.55 15.32 23.15
CA GLU A 120 18.52 16.27 23.72
C GLU A 120 19.26 17.00 22.62
N ALA A 121 19.66 16.31 21.56
CA ALA A 121 20.28 16.91 20.39
C ALA A 121 19.35 17.91 19.66
N LEU A 122 18.03 17.76 19.77
CA LEU A 122 17.05 18.70 19.19
C LEU A 122 16.80 19.94 20.04
N LEU A 123 17.19 19.94 21.32
CA LEU A 123 16.94 21.06 22.23
C LEU A 123 17.51 22.41 21.71
N PRO A 124 18.75 22.50 21.19
CA PRO A 124 19.27 23.74 20.63
C PRO A 124 18.39 24.26 19.49
N LEU A 125 17.92 23.39 18.61
CA LEU A 125 17.04 23.76 17.51
C LEU A 125 15.67 24.22 18.02
N ALA A 126 15.09 23.56 19.01
CA ALA A 126 13.80 23.92 19.60
C ALA A 126 13.84 25.27 20.31
N THR A 127 14.97 25.65 20.94
CA THR A 127 15.14 26.86 21.72
C THR A 127 15.79 28.02 20.95
N ALA A 128 16.39 27.76 19.78
CA ALA A 128 17.03 28.77 18.95
C ALA A 128 16.04 29.78 18.40
N GLY A 129 16.02 30.99 18.93
CA GLY A 129 15.37 32.17 18.37
C GLY A 129 13.88 32.04 17.91
N SER A 130 13.51 32.92 16.98
CA SER A 130 12.20 32.95 16.30
C SER A 130 12.32 32.44 14.87
N GLY A 131 11.21 32.04 14.25
CA GLY A 131 11.16 31.54 12.88
C GLY A 131 10.93 30.04 12.77
N SER A 132 10.91 29.53 11.54
CA SER A 132 10.76 28.11 11.26
C SER A 132 11.98 27.31 11.77
N TRP A 133 11.80 26.04 12.03
CA TRP A 133 12.89 25.16 12.42
C TRP A 133 13.98 25.07 11.36
N TYR A 134 13.64 25.24 10.10
CA TYR A 134 14.62 25.27 9.01
C TYR A 134 15.51 26.51 9.05
N GLU A 135 14.94 27.68 9.33
CA GLU A 135 15.70 28.93 9.53
C GLU A 135 16.61 28.83 10.76
N ARG A 136 16.14 28.24 11.84
CA ARG A 136 16.95 27.98 13.03
C ARG A 136 18.07 26.99 12.74
N LEU A 137 17.79 25.93 11.96
CA LEU A 137 18.81 24.98 11.51
C LEU A 137 19.90 25.70 10.69
N ALA A 138 19.51 26.61 9.79
CA ALA A 138 20.44 27.41 9.01
C ALA A 138 21.30 28.31 9.89
N SER A 139 20.70 28.92 10.94
CA SER A 139 21.43 29.74 11.91
C SER A 139 22.49 28.94 12.67
N LEU A 140 22.10 27.82 13.26
CA LEU A 140 23.00 26.91 13.98
C LEU A 140 24.08 26.32 13.06
N ALA A 141 23.77 26.10 11.79
CA ALA A 141 24.74 25.69 10.79
C ALA A 141 25.76 26.79 10.49
N GLY A 142 25.34 28.07 10.43
CA GLY A 142 26.21 29.21 10.29
C GLY A 142 27.21 29.37 11.44
N GLU A 143 26.83 28.96 12.64
CA GLU A 143 27.67 28.88 13.83
C GLU A 143 28.57 27.63 13.85
N GLN A 144 28.56 26.83 12.79
CA GLN A 144 29.29 25.57 12.64
C GLN A 144 29.01 24.53 13.74
N GLN A 145 27.84 24.59 14.36
CA GLN A 145 27.46 23.61 15.38
C GLN A 145 27.16 22.26 14.72
N LYS A 146 27.88 21.23 15.08
CA LYS A 146 27.59 19.86 14.69
C LYS A 146 26.47 19.29 15.57
N PRO A 147 25.54 18.49 15.02
CA PRO A 147 25.47 17.95 13.65
C PRO A 147 24.77 18.89 12.64
N PHE A 148 24.21 20.02 13.08
CA PHE A 148 23.31 20.88 12.30
C PHE A 148 23.95 21.42 11.01
N ALA A 149 25.24 21.76 11.04
CA ALA A 149 25.96 22.21 9.86
C ALA A 149 25.95 21.14 8.75
N THR A 150 26.24 19.90 9.09
CA THR A 150 26.25 18.79 8.14
C THR A 150 24.86 18.53 7.59
N ILE A 151 23.84 18.48 8.46
CA ILE A 151 22.44 18.25 8.07
C ILE A 151 21.94 19.35 7.14
N HIS A 152 22.14 20.60 7.51
CA HIS A 152 21.73 21.74 6.69
C HIS A 152 22.41 21.74 5.31
N HIS A 153 23.71 21.43 5.26
CA HIS A 153 24.43 21.32 3.99
C HIS A 153 23.85 20.21 3.08
N MET A 154 23.55 19.06 3.64
CA MET A 154 22.92 17.97 2.88
C MET A 154 21.53 18.36 2.37
N LEU A 155 20.69 18.92 3.22
CA LEU A 155 19.33 19.35 2.84
C LEU A 155 19.36 20.44 1.76
N GLU A 156 20.26 21.44 1.88
CA GLU A 156 20.41 22.48 0.86
C GLU A 156 20.90 21.92 -0.48
N ARG A 157 21.83 20.98 -0.47
CA ARG A 157 22.32 20.31 -1.68
C ARG A 157 21.20 19.56 -2.38
N TRP A 158 20.45 18.72 -1.65
CA TRP A 158 19.31 17.98 -2.23
C TRP A 158 18.18 18.90 -2.71
N ARG A 159 17.96 20.01 -1.99
CA ARG A 159 17.00 21.03 -2.41
C ARG A 159 17.40 21.72 -3.71
N GLN A 160 18.67 22.01 -3.90
CA GLN A 160 19.20 22.57 -5.16
C GLN A 160 19.07 21.59 -6.33
N ASP A 161 19.11 20.28 -6.07
CA ASP A 161 18.94 19.25 -7.08
C ASP A 161 17.45 19.05 -7.45
N THR A 162 16.54 19.43 -6.56
CA THR A 162 15.09 19.33 -6.81
C THR A 162 14.70 20.12 -8.07
N GLY A 163 14.11 19.40 -9.03
CA GLY A 163 13.72 19.96 -10.33
C GLY A 163 14.85 20.08 -11.36
N ARG A 164 16.10 19.75 -11.00
CA ARG A 164 17.24 19.71 -11.93
C ARG A 164 17.55 18.29 -12.39
N ILE A 165 17.32 17.32 -11.53
CA ILE A 165 17.50 15.90 -11.82
C ILE A 165 16.18 15.16 -11.65
N PRO A 166 16.00 13.99 -12.30
CA PRO A 166 14.85 13.12 -12.08
C PRO A 166 14.69 12.67 -10.63
N VAL A 167 13.48 12.33 -10.21
CA VAL A 167 13.20 11.94 -8.82
C VAL A 167 13.97 10.67 -8.41
N HIS A 168 14.12 9.70 -9.30
CA HIS A 168 14.89 8.48 -9.00
C HIS A 168 16.38 8.80 -8.78
N ASP A 169 16.99 9.71 -9.57
CA ASP A 169 18.37 10.15 -9.38
C ASP A 169 18.53 10.94 -8.07
N LEU A 170 17.51 11.72 -7.71
CA LEU A 170 17.49 12.43 -6.43
C LEU A 170 17.41 11.44 -5.26
N LEU A 171 16.57 10.40 -5.35
CA LEU A 171 16.51 9.35 -4.35
C LEU A 171 17.82 8.59 -4.22
N ASP A 172 18.44 8.19 -5.32
CA ASP A 172 19.75 7.51 -5.33
C ASP A 172 20.83 8.38 -4.67
N ARG A 173 20.83 9.67 -4.96
CA ARG A 173 21.75 10.64 -4.33
C ARG A 173 21.51 10.76 -2.82
N ILE A 174 20.24 10.88 -2.40
CA ILE A 174 19.87 10.90 -0.98
C ILE A 174 20.33 9.62 -0.30
N TYR A 175 20.07 8.46 -0.91
CA TYR A 175 20.44 7.16 -0.35
C TYR A 175 21.95 7.01 -0.17
N HIS A 176 22.71 7.51 -1.14
CA HIS A 176 24.17 7.53 -1.08
C HIS A 176 24.70 8.52 -0.03
N ASP A 177 24.30 9.80 -0.12
CA ASP A 177 24.83 10.87 0.71
C ASP A 177 24.52 10.67 2.20
N ALA A 178 23.32 10.17 2.52
CA ALA A 178 22.88 9.88 3.89
C ALA A 178 23.11 8.43 4.32
N GLU A 179 23.77 7.60 3.52
CA GLU A 179 24.02 6.19 3.82
C GLU A 179 22.75 5.44 4.29
N ILE A 180 21.61 5.72 3.64
CA ILE A 180 20.27 5.29 4.07
C ILE A 180 20.23 3.81 4.40
N MET A 181 20.76 2.94 3.52
CA MET A 181 20.74 1.49 3.72
C MET A 181 21.48 1.06 4.99
N SER A 182 22.60 1.68 5.31
CA SER A 182 23.40 1.38 6.51
C SER A 182 22.72 1.87 7.78
N ARG A 183 22.16 3.07 7.74
CA ARG A 183 21.46 3.67 8.89
C ARG A 183 20.20 2.90 9.26
N TYR A 184 19.38 2.55 8.28
CA TYR A 184 18.22 1.71 8.53
C TYR A 184 18.60 0.29 8.95
N ALA A 185 19.71 -0.27 8.43
CA ALA A 185 20.21 -1.54 8.90
C ALA A 185 20.66 -1.52 10.36
N ALA A 186 21.17 -0.39 10.85
CA ALA A 186 21.52 -0.23 12.26
C ALA A 186 20.30 -0.01 13.17
N ALA A 187 19.25 0.64 12.66
CA ALA A 187 18.06 1.00 13.43
C ALA A 187 17.02 -0.14 13.56
N PHE A 188 17.05 -1.15 12.67
CA PHE A 188 16.06 -2.21 12.64
C PHE A 188 16.62 -3.57 13.08
N PRO A 189 15.78 -4.44 13.68
CA PRO A 189 16.18 -5.82 13.98
C PRO A 189 16.59 -6.57 12.71
N PRO A 190 17.61 -7.47 12.77
CA PRO A 190 18.11 -8.21 11.60
C PRO A 190 17.02 -8.94 10.80
N ALA A 191 16.00 -9.47 11.48
CA ALA A 191 14.88 -10.17 10.83
C ALA A 191 14.03 -9.28 9.91
N LEU A 192 14.05 -7.95 10.09
CA LEU A 192 13.28 -7.00 9.28
C LEU A 192 14.10 -6.38 8.15
N LEU A 193 15.43 -6.52 8.17
CA LEU A 193 16.32 -5.86 7.20
C LEU A 193 16.03 -6.21 5.74
N PRO A 194 15.75 -7.48 5.38
CA PRO A 194 15.42 -7.81 3.99
C PRO A 194 14.19 -7.04 3.50
N ARG A 195 13.16 -6.91 4.36
CA ARG A 195 11.94 -6.17 4.06
C ARG A 195 12.22 -4.66 3.90
N VAL A 196 12.94 -4.06 4.85
CA VAL A 196 13.28 -2.63 4.82
C VAL A 196 14.06 -2.28 3.55
N ARG A 197 15.05 -3.11 3.18
CA ARG A 197 15.81 -2.93 1.94
C ARG A 197 14.92 -3.03 0.71
N ALA A 198 14.06 -4.06 0.65
CA ALA A 198 13.13 -4.24 -0.45
C ALA A 198 12.18 -3.04 -0.60
N SER A 199 11.66 -2.51 0.51
CA SER A 199 10.80 -1.31 0.51
C SER A 199 11.53 -0.08 -0.03
N LEU A 200 12.74 0.20 0.44
CA LEU A 200 13.55 1.34 -0.02
C LEU A 200 13.90 1.22 -1.51
N THR A 201 14.29 0.04 -1.97
CA THR A 201 14.55 -0.21 -3.40
C THR A 201 13.28 -0.02 -4.23
N ARG A 202 12.15 -0.55 -3.75
CA ARG A 202 10.86 -0.41 -4.44
C ARG A 202 10.40 1.02 -4.61
N LEU A 203 10.73 1.91 -3.67
CA LEU A 203 10.43 3.34 -3.82
C LEU A 203 11.18 3.98 -5.00
N VAL A 204 12.43 3.61 -5.22
CA VAL A 204 13.22 4.08 -6.38
C VAL A 204 12.64 3.55 -7.68
N GLU A 205 12.29 2.26 -7.73
CA GLU A 205 11.64 1.64 -8.89
C GLU A 205 10.29 2.31 -9.19
N LEU A 206 9.50 2.61 -8.15
CA LEU A 206 8.24 3.33 -8.30
C LEU A 206 8.44 4.72 -8.90
N ALA A 207 9.54 5.40 -8.57
CA ALA A 207 9.88 6.69 -9.19
C ALA A 207 10.21 6.57 -10.68
N LEU A 208 10.71 5.40 -11.12
CA LEU A 208 10.91 5.10 -12.55
C LEU A 208 9.61 4.73 -13.27
N GLU A 209 8.69 4.05 -12.59
CA GLU A 209 7.42 3.57 -13.16
C GLU A 209 6.37 4.68 -13.32
N ILE A 210 6.35 5.63 -12.38
CA ILE A 210 5.38 6.73 -12.40
C ILE A 210 5.55 7.56 -13.68
N ASP A 211 4.41 7.86 -14.31
CA ASP A 211 4.33 8.59 -15.58
C ASP A 211 4.96 7.86 -16.79
N ASN A 212 5.06 6.51 -16.72
CA ASN A 212 5.60 5.69 -17.81
C ASN A 212 7.01 6.15 -18.29
N GLY A 213 7.88 6.47 -17.35
CA GLY A 213 9.24 6.93 -17.62
C GLY A 213 9.34 8.41 -18.08
N ARG A 214 8.26 9.17 -18.05
CA ARG A 214 8.31 10.63 -18.17
C ARG A 214 8.65 11.19 -16.81
N TYR A 215 9.89 11.43 -16.54
CA TYR A 215 10.39 11.91 -15.26
C TYR A 215 9.51 12.97 -14.60
N PRO A 216 8.65 12.62 -13.63
CA PRO A 216 7.75 13.57 -13.01
C PRO A 216 8.54 14.57 -12.17
N SER A 217 8.04 15.79 -12.04
CA SER A 217 8.55 16.69 -11.03
C SER A 217 8.31 16.13 -9.62
N LEU A 218 9.14 16.50 -8.65
CA LEU A 218 8.99 16.02 -7.28
C LEU A 218 7.59 16.27 -6.69
N PRO A 219 6.94 17.45 -6.85
CA PRO A 219 5.56 17.63 -6.41
C PRO A 219 4.56 16.66 -7.06
N ARG A 220 4.73 16.38 -8.36
CA ARG A 220 3.86 15.45 -9.07
C ARG A 220 4.06 14.01 -8.60
N PHE A 221 5.30 13.62 -8.34
CA PHE A 221 5.61 12.32 -7.76
C PHE A 221 4.92 12.13 -6.40
N LEU A 222 5.04 13.10 -5.50
CA LEU A 222 4.40 13.07 -4.18
C LEU A 222 2.86 13.07 -4.27
N ASP A 223 2.27 13.81 -5.20
CA ASP A 223 0.83 13.76 -5.46
C ASP A 223 0.39 12.36 -5.93
N GLN A 224 1.16 11.72 -6.78
CA GLN A 224 0.88 10.34 -7.22
C GLN A 224 1.02 9.33 -6.07
N LEU A 225 2.05 9.44 -5.21
CA LEU A 225 2.14 8.60 -4.00
C LEU A 225 0.91 8.76 -3.10
N ASN A 226 0.44 10.00 -2.92
CA ASN A 226 -0.77 10.28 -2.14
C ASN A 226 -2.04 9.69 -2.79
N ARG A 227 -2.13 9.71 -4.12
CA ARG A 227 -3.25 9.08 -4.85
C ARG A 227 -3.21 7.56 -4.70
N LEU A 228 -2.04 6.95 -4.88
CA LEU A 228 -1.85 5.51 -4.68
C LEU A 228 -2.21 5.08 -3.25
N ARG A 229 -1.83 5.88 -2.24
CA ARG A 229 -2.21 5.61 -0.84
C ARG A 229 -3.71 5.65 -0.59
N ARG A 230 -4.46 6.52 -1.28
CA ARG A 230 -5.92 6.62 -1.17
C ARG A 230 -6.66 5.57 -1.97
N SER A 231 -6.02 4.99 -2.98
CA SER A 231 -6.60 3.95 -3.83
C SER A 231 -6.37 2.59 -3.17
N GLU A 232 -7.41 1.99 -2.60
CA GLU A 232 -7.32 0.63 -2.03
C GLU A 232 -6.98 -0.44 -3.08
N GLN A 233 -7.13 -0.14 -4.37
CA GLN A 233 -6.95 -1.09 -5.48
C GLN A 233 -5.57 -1.01 -6.15
N ASP A 234 -4.95 0.18 -6.15
CA ASP A 234 -3.72 0.45 -6.89
C ASP A 234 -2.50 0.69 -5.97
N GLN A 235 -2.62 0.34 -4.69
CA GLN A 235 -1.49 0.49 -3.78
C GLN A 235 -0.34 -0.42 -4.18
N PRO A 236 0.89 0.10 -4.30
CA PRO A 236 2.04 -0.70 -4.65
C PRO A 236 2.32 -1.74 -3.56
N ASP A 237 2.54 -2.99 -3.99
CA ASP A 237 2.91 -4.07 -3.09
C ASP A 237 4.36 -3.92 -2.64
N GLU A 238 4.63 -4.33 -1.40
CA GLU A 238 6.00 -4.61 -0.97
C GLU A 238 6.56 -5.75 -1.83
N HIS A 239 7.80 -5.61 -2.27
CA HIS A 239 8.52 -6.76 -2.79
C HIS A 239 8.70 -7.77 -1.66
N ALA A 240 8.23 -8.99 -1.87
CA ALA A 240 8.62 -10.08 -0.98
C ALA A 240 10.15 -10.21 -1.05
N PRO A 241 10.87 -10.20 0.08
CA PRO A 241 12.30 -10.39 0.05
C PRO A 241 12.62 -11.71 -0.67
N GLU A 242 13.57 -11.68 -1.59
CA GLU A 242 14.16 -12.86 -2.20
C GLU A 242 14.98 -13.63 -1.15
N GLU A 243 14.31 -14.22 -0.17
CA GLU A 243 14.96 -15.14 0.75
C GLU A 243 15.07 -16.51 0.10
N ALA A 244 16.24 -17.11 0.23
CA ALA A 244 16.62 -18.39 -0.35
C ALA A 244 15.76 -19.60 0.08
N ASP A 245 14.85 -19.44 1.02
CA ASP A 245 13.91 -20.49 1.46
C ASP A 245 12.45 -20.03 1.30
N ASN A 246 12.01 -20.01 0.07
CA ASN A 246 10.65 -19.58 -0.33
C ASN A 246 9.58 -20.67 -0.14
N ASN A 247 9.75 -21.61 0.81
CA ASN A 247 8.78 -22.68 1.05
C ASN A 247 7.61 -22.21 1.92
N ARG A 248 6.92 -21.14 1.47
CA ARG A 248 5.77 -20.52 2.15
C ARG A 248 4.62 -20.30 1.17
N VAL A 249 3.39 -20.50 1.62
CA VAL A 249 2.18 -20.17 0.86
C VAL A 249 2.13 -18.64 0.63
N ARG A 250 1.93 -18.21 -0.61
CA ARG A 250 1.84 -16.78 -0.94
C ARG A 250 0.38 -16.32 -0.92
N LEU A 251 0.07 -15.35 -0.08
CA LEU A 251 -1.24 -14.70 -0.01
C LEU A 251 -1.12 -13.31 -0.63
N MET A 252 -1.80 -13.08 -1.75
CA MET A 252 -1.69 -11.82 -2.50
C MET A 252 -2.97 -11.46 -3.23
N THR A 253 -3.06 -10.23 -3.75
CA THR A 253 -4.19 -9.84 -4.61
C THR A 253 -4.00 -10.36 -6.04
N ILE A 254 -5.11 -10.47 -6.80
CA ILE A 254 -5.08 -10.85 -8.22
C ILE A 254 -4.13 -9.90 -9.01
N HIS A 255 -4.15 -8.61 -8.70
CA HIS A 255 -3.26 -7.62 -9.35
C HIS A 255 -1.79 -7.81 -8.97
N GLY A 256 -1.51 -8.13 -7.70
CA GLY A 256 -0.15 -8.40 -7.24
C GLY A 256 0.44 -9.72 -7.76
N ALA A 257 -0.41 -10.61 -8.30
CA ALA A 257 0.02 -11.87 -8.88
C ALA A 257 0.29 -11.78 -10.40
N LYS A 258 0.16 -10.61 -11.01
CA LYS A 258 0.39 -10.45 -12.45
C LYS A 258 1.81 -10.88 -12.83
N GLY A 259 1.91 -11.85 -13.73
CA GLY A 259 3.21 -12.41 -14.17
C GLY A 259 3.78 -13.49 -13.26
N LEU A 260 3.08 -13.86 -12.18
CA LEU A 260 3.47 -14.97 -11.31
C LEU A 260 2.72 -16.24 -11.67
N GLU A 261 3.40 -17.37 -11.60
CA GLU A 261 2.86 -18.71 -11.84
C GLU A 261 3.03 -19.57 -10.60
N ALA A 262 2.07 -20.47 -10.37
CA ALA A 262 2.15 -21.48 -9.32
C ALA A 262 1.39 -22.74 -9.71
N PRO A 263 1.88 -23.93 -9.33
CA PRO A 263 1.19 -25.20 -9.57
C PRO A 263 -0.21 -25.28 -8.95
N VAL A 264 -0.42 -24.63 -7.81
CA VAL A 264 -1.71 -24.62 -7.11
C VAL A 264 -2.11 -23.17 -6.80
N ILE A 265 -3.30 -22.80 -7.25
CA ILE A 265 -3.87 -21.46 -7.03
C ILE A 265 -5.25 -21.62 -6.39
N PHE A 266 -5.45 -20.98 -5.24
CA PHE A 266 -6.75 -20.82 -4.61
C PHE A 266 -7.28 -19.42 -4.93
N LEU A 267 -8.47 -19.37 -5.55
CA LEU A 267 -9.20 -18.12 -5.75
C LEU A 267 -10.13 -17.90 -4.55
N ALA A 268 -9.78 -17.01 -3.68
CA ALA A 268 -10.54 -16.67 -2.50
C ALA A 268 -11.30 -15.35 -2.68
N ASP A 269 -12.29 -15.09 -1.81
CA ASP A 269 -13.15 -13.89 -1.86
C ASP A 269 -13.86 -13.72 -3.21
N THR A 270 -14.30 -14.83 -3.81
CA THR A 270 -14.99 -14.82 -5.11
C THR A 270 -16.48 -14.52 -4.98
N ALA A 271 -17.07 -14.63 -3.79
CA ALA A 271 -18.47 -14.36 -3.55
C ALA A 271 -18.74 -12.84 -3.58
N ILE A 272 -19.47 -12.39 -4.59
CA ILE A 272 -19.91 -10.98 -4.68
C ILE A 272 -21.01 -10.76 -3.65
N SER A 273 -20.68 -10.09 -2.53
CA SER A 273 -21.69 -9.47 -1.70
C SER A 273 -22.16 -8.19 -2.38
N LYS A 274 -23.42 -8.12 -2.83
CA LYS A 274 -24.00 -6.81 -3.19
C LYS A 274 -23.86 -5.93 -1.95
N LYS A 275 -23.03 -4.86 -2.03
CA LYS A 275 -23.00 -3.83 -1.00
C LYS A 275 -24.41 -3.26 -0.87
N SER A 276 -25.16 -3.74 0.11
CA SER A 276 -26.42 -3.14 0.53
C SER A 276 -26.07 -1.83 1.21
N GLY A 277 -26.36 -0.70 0.55
CA GLY A 277 -26.38 0.56 1.26
C GLY A 277 -25.64 1.72 0.62
N GLN A 278 -25.93 2.04 -0.64
CA GLN A 278 -25.89 3.48 -0.95
C GLN A 278 -27.19 4.08 -0.38
N ALA A 279 -27.02 5.04 0.53
CA ALA A 279 -28.16 5.75 1.13
C ALA A 279 -29.00 6.49 0.08
N TYR A 280 -28.43 6.76 -1.08
CA TYR A 280 -29.05 7.39 -2.24
C TYR A 280 -28.51 6.78 -3.52
N SER A 281 -29.37 6.55 -4.51
CA SER A 281 -29.02 6.15 -5.87
C SER A 281 -29.56 7.18 -6.84
N ALA A 282 -28.73 7.60 -7.80
CA ALA A 282 -29.19 8.36 -8.95
C ALA A 282 -29.67 7.37 -10.02
N LEU A 283 -30.93 7.43 -10.39
CA LEU A 283 -31.49 6.71 -11.53
C LEU A 283 -31.53 7.68 -12.71
N VAL A 284 -30.84 7.34 -13.79
CA VAL A 284 -30.75 8.18 -15.00
C VAL A 284 -31.20 7.33 -16.17
N ASP A 285 -32.30 7.72 -16.81
CA ASP A 285 -32.74 7.16 -18.10
C ASP A 285 -32.28 8.12 -19.20
N TRP A 286 -31.21 7.75 -19.87
CA TRP A 286 -30.63 8.55 -20.95
C TRP A 286 -30.64 7.72 -22.25
N PRO A 287 -31.63 7.94 -23.14
CA PRO A 287 -31.62 7.29 -24.45
C PRO A 287 -30.40 7.73 -25.25
N GLY A 288 -29.75 6.79 -25.96
CA GLY A 288 -28.48 7.02 -26.65
C GLY A 288 -28.54 8.03 -27.79
N ASP A 289 -29.74 8.37 -28.24
CA ASP A 289 -30.06 9.34 -29.29
C ASP A 289 -30.55 10.70 -28.79
N ALA A 290 -30.57 10.89 -27.45
CA ALA A 290 -31.09 12.11 -26.84
C ALA A 290 -29.97 12.99 -26.27
N ASP A 291 -30.07 14.31 -26.48
CA ASP A 291 -29.13 15.31 -25.95
C ASP A 291 -29.25 15.54 -24.46
N ARG A 292 -30.31 15.03 -23.83
CA ARG A 292 -30.57 15.15 -22.40
C ARG A 292 -31.26 13.92 -21.85
N PRO A 293 -31.08 13.60 -20.55
CA PRO A 293 -31.76 12.46 -19.93
C PRO A 293 -33.30 12.65 -19.99
N ALA A 294 -34.00 11.56 -20.29
CA ALA A 294 -35.47 11.53 -20.27
C ALA A 294 -35.98 11.59 -18.82
N HIS A 295 -35.27 10.91 -17.90
CA HIS A 295 -35.60 10.91 -16.48
C HIS A 295 -34.31 10.96 -15.66
N PHE A 296 -34.33 11.81 -14.62
CA PHE A 296 -33.33 11.87 -13.58
C PHE A 296 -34.01 11.84 -12.23
N LEU A 297 -33.70 10.85 -11.40
CA LEU A 297 -34.31 10.66 -10.11
C LEU A 297 -33.24 10.35 -9.06
N LEU A 298 -33.29 11.05 -7.94
CA LEU A 298 -32.54 10.70 -6.74
C LEU A 298 -33.44 9.87 -5.84
N THR A 299 -33.06 8.61 -5.60
CA THR A 299 -33.84 7.70 -4.78
C THR A 299 -33.14 7.41 -3.46
N GLY A 300 -33.93 7.25 -2.39
CA GLY A 300 -33.45 6.68 -1.13
C GLY A 300 -33.29 5.17 -1.21
N THR A 301 -33.18 4.52 -0.05
CA THR A 301 -33.02 3.06 0.03
C THR A 301 -34.14 2.31 -0.68
N SER A 302 -33.80 1.19 -1.33
CA SER A 302 -34.70 0.35 -2.15
C SER A 302 -36.02 -0.08 -1.49
N LYS A 303 -36.11 0.00 -0.16
CA LYS A 303 -37.33 -0.32 0.60
C LYS A 303 -38.44 0.75 0.55
N LYS A 304 -38.14 1.96 0.08
CA LYS A 304 -39.09 3.09 0.01
C LYS A 304 -39.33 3.60 -1.40
N LEU A 305 -39.03 2.81 -2.43
CA LEU A 305 -39.25 3.17 -3.82
C LEU A 305 -40.71 2.99 -4.21
N ASP A 306 -41.25 3.97 -4.94
CA ASP A 306 -42.52 3.84 -5.63
C ASP A 306 -42.41 2.88 -6.83
N ASN A 307 -43.53 2.56 -7.44
CA ASN A 307 -43.56 1.58 -8.55
C ASN A 307 -42.82 2.06 -9.79
N VAL A 308 -42.78 3.36 -10.05
CA VAL A 308 -42.09 3.96 -11.21
C VAL A 308 -40.60 3.89 -11.01
N SER A 309 -40.10 4.32 -9.85
CA SER A 309 -38.69 4.26 -9.47
C SER A 309 -38.18 2.82 -9.44
N ARG A 310 -39.00 1.87 -9.00
CA ARG A 310 -38.66 0.43 -9.00
C ARG A 310 -38.53 -0.09 -10.42
N GLY A 311 -39.47 0.27 -11.33
CA GLY A 311 -39.40 -0.10 -12.74
C GLY A 311 -38.16 0.45 -13.46
N LEU A 312 -37.75 1.69 -13.16
CA LEU A 312 -36.52 2.28 -13.68
C LEU A 312 -35.25 1.58 -13.16
N LEU A 313 -35.24 1.20 -11.89
CA LEU A 313 -34.15 0.45 -11.26
C LEU A 313 -33.98 -0.93 -11.89
N ASP A 314 -35.08 -1.64 -12.13
CA ASP A 314 -35.08 -2.95 -12.80
C ASP A 314 -34.62 -2.83 -14.25
N LYS A 315 -35.04 -1.78 -14.97
CA LYS A 315 -34.58 -1.49 -16.34
C LYS A 315 -33.06 -1.21 -16.38
N GLN A 316 -32.55 -0.41 -15.46
CA GLN A 316 -31.13 -0.10 -15.34
C GLN A 316 -30.30 -1.34 -14.94
N ALA A 317 -30.82 -2.18 -14.04
CA ALA A 317 -30.18 -3.44 -13.63
C ALA A 317 -30.07 -4.45 -14.78
N ARG A 318 -31.07 -4.45 -15.71
CA ARG A 318 -31.05 -5.29 -16.92
C ARG A 318 -30.14 -4.73 -18.01
N ALA A 319 -29.98 -3.41 -18.07
CA ALA A 319 -29.14 -2.72 -19.05
C ALA A 319 -27.66 -2.64 -18.60
N ALA A 320 -27.35 -2.90 -17.33
CA ALA A 320 -25.99 -2.93 -16.84
C ALA A 320 -25.21 -4.04 -17.58
N PRO A 321 -24.15 -3.72 -18.35
CA PRO A 321 -23.36 -4.75 -18.99
C PRO A 321 -22.75 -5.64 -17.91
N VAL A 322 -22.80 -6.96 -18.12
CA VAL A 322 -22.02 -7.90 -17.33
C VAL A 322 -20.58 -7.51 -17.50
N SER A 323 -19.99 -6.95 -16.45
CA SER A 323 -18.58 -6.55 -16.49
C SER A 323 -17.74 -7.82 -16.58
N TYR A 324 -17.44 -8.25 -17.78
CA TYR A 324 -16.36 -9.18 -18.03
C TYR A 324 -15.06 -8.39 -17.82
N THR A 325 -14.45 -8.53 -16.68
CA THR A 325 -13.04 -8.21 -16.51
C THR A 325 -12.29 -9.15 -17.46
N HIS A 326 -11.76 -8.62 -18.52
CA HIS A 326 -10.79 -9.33 -19.35
C HIS A 326 -9.59 -9.64 -18.48
N LEU A 327 -9.36 -10.93 -18.25
CA LEU A 327 -8.13 -11.48 -17.72
C LEU A 327 -6.98 -11.20 -18.66
#